data_7e853ac5a67b206882243a4e44144ef5
#
_entry.id   7e853ac5a67b206882243a4e44144ef5
#
_cell.length_a   1.000
_cell.length_b   1.000
_cell.length_c   1.000
_cell.angle_alpha   90.00
_cell.angle_beta   90.00
_cell.angle_gamma   90.00
#
_symmetry.space_group_name_H-M   'P 1'
#
loop_
_entity.id
_entity.type
_entity.pdbx_description
1 polymer ?
#
loop_
_entity_poly.entity_id
_entity_poly.type
_entity_poly.pdbx_seq_one_letter_code
_entity_poly.pdbx_strand_id
1 'polypeptide(L)'
;MIKKIKIGLIALGLLIGLGAAGVFYLAHSINPTQLTSLIASLVKSETGRDFSIAGPIELRFFPAIGVVAQDVSLSNASWASEPKMLQVQKIELQIKLLPLLMKQVEINRINLSGVELYLQAGQNNRVNWDLSTPSDKGQVHSSASPANSAASGIGVITGIEHFKLVDANIHYQNSRGSKSQYSIKNFSADKDGGKTAIELKASDGALQFGLQGKMTSLREIASQWNSAPLKIDTDFEITLDGKSLELVGDVDKKPGKQAQWNMKLKSKSFDLAPLAGGAAVASGVNKAMGSDAQVRVSQKTKSPYFFSDTTLPLDQLPVAQGIIQIDIGKLGLPHLASLENVKGKIVLNGEQIDLSDLSFDWGSGHVKSSILLSQIHSTSPLVRIQGEGNGFTLEQLISAGNPNSKISGGDTRVAFSIVSAGSSLHQIASRASGRAQITVGPAHIAKNFLNAGGDFFVSLLDAINPMRKQFDQSVVECAVAYLPFQNGVVNIADSIGFKTDRLDITLSGTLNLNNEAINLDIYPKEKSGLTTGVNLGGLVKLQGTLEHPGLGVNKVGVLNSAVSVGLGFLTGGASILAENAKSIATKSDPCKTAFHPWDEITKQ
;
A
#
# COMPACT_ATOMS: atom_id res chain seq x y z
N MET A 1 -48.65 -20.87 57.64
CA MET A 1 -47.67 -20.58 56.65
C MET A 1 -48.22 -19.76 55.45
N ILE A 2 -49.37 -20.11 54.91
CA ILE A 2 -49.99 -19.46 53.72
C ILE A 2 -50.30 -17.94 53.91
N LYS A 3 -50.73 -17.49 55.12
CA LYS A 3 -50.98 -16.06 55.41
C LYS A 3 -49.69 -15.19 55.29
N LYS A 4 -48.52 -15.69 55.71
CA LYS A 4 -47.26 -14.95 55.66
C LYS A 4 -46.74 -14.81 54.20
N ILE A 5 -46.99 -15.82 53.34
CA ILE A 5 -46.64 -15.78 51.93
C ILE A 5 -47.54 -14.77 51.17
N LYS A 6 -48.85 -14.70 51.49
CA LYS A 6 -49.75 -13.70 50.88
C LYS A 6 -49.36 -12.27 51.23
N ILE A 7 -48.96 -12.02 52.48
CA ILE A 7 -48.51 -10.68 52.93
C ILE A 7 -47.19 -10.31 52.24
N GLY A 8 -46.24 -11.28 52.04
CA GLY A 8 -45.02 -11.06 51.37
C GLY A 8 -45.23 -10.73 49.87
N LEU A 9 -46.14 -11.41 49.18
CA LEU A 9 -46.49 -11.13 47.81
C LEU A 9 -47.21 -9.77 47.63
N ILE A 10 -48.06 -9.37 48.57
CA ILE A 10 -48.68 -8.04 48.52
C ILE A 10 -47.64 -6.94 48.78
N ALA A 11 -46.74 -7.14 49.76
CA ALA A 11 -45.64 -6.19 49.97
C ALA A 11 -44.68 -6.07 48.81
N LEU A 12 -44.36 -7.18 48.12
CA LEU A 12 -43.56 -7.18 46.93
C LEU A 12 -44.28 -6.48 45.76
N GLY A 13 -45.58 -6.72 45.58
CA GLY A 13 -46.41 -6.04 44.56
C GLY A 13 -46.51 -4.53 44.79
N LEU A 14 -46.63 -4.10 46.07
CA LEU A 14 -46.61 -2.69 46.46
C LEU A 14 -45.26 -2.04 46.24
N LEU A 15 -44.13 -2.73 46.47
CA LEU A 15 -42.79 -2.26 46.20
C LEU A 15 -42.54 -2.10 44.72
N ILE A 16 -42.97 -3.06 43.90
CA ILE A 16 -42.91 -2.99 42.44
C ILE A 16 -43.80 -1.86 41.91
N GLY A 17 -45.02 -1.70 42.45
CA GLY A 17 -45.95 -0.63 42.09
C GLY A 17 -45.43 0.76 42.44
N LEU A 18 -44.84 0.94 43.62
CA LEU A 18 -44.18 2.18 44.04
C LEU A 18 -42.92 2.47 43.20
N GLY A 19 -42.14 1.45 42.89
CA GLY A 19 -40.99 1.56 41.96
C GLY A 19 -41.41 1.99 40.56
N ALA A 20 -42.45 1.36 40.00
CA ALA A 20 -43.02 1.73 38.71
C ALA A 20 -43.62 3.14 38.68
N ALA A 21 -44.34 3.54 39.74
CA ALA A 21 -44.87 4.89 39.92
C ALA A 21 -43.77 5.93 40.06
N GLY A 22 -42.69 5.62 40.79
CA GLY A 22 -41.51 6.47 40.91
C GLY A 22 -40.77 6.67 39.56
N VAL A 23 -40.59 5.59 38.81
CA VAL A 23 -40.02 5.64 37.46
C VAL A 23 -40.94 6.43 36.51
N PHE A 24 -42.24 6.23 36.57
CA PHE A 24 -43.22 6.97 35.77
C PHE A 24 -43.25 8.46 36.12
N TYR A 25 -43.14 8.82 37.40
CA TYR A 25 -43.07 10.20 37.86
C TYR A 25 -41.78 10.88 37.42
N LEU A 26 -40.63 10.22 37.51
CA LEU A 26 -39.35 10.70 37.01
C LEU A 26 -39.37 10.88 35.49
N ALA A 27 -40.01 9.97 34.76
CA ALA A 27 -40.18 10.06 33.33
C ALA A 27 -40.98 11.29 32.87
N HIS A 28 -42.01 11.68 33.64
CA HIS A 28 -42.86 12.84 33.34
C HIS A 28 -42.27 14.17 33.84
N SER A 29 -41.32 14.14 34.78
CA SER A 29 -40.72 15.34 35.35
C SER A 29 -39.48 15.85 34.59
N ILE A 30 -38.87 15.01 33.72
CA ILE A 30 -37.75 15.44 32.90
C ILE A 30 -38.29 16.12 31.64
N ASN A 31 -38.07 17.42 31.52
CA ASN A 31 -38.39 18.17 30.33
C ASN A 31 -37.31 17.90 29.25
N PRO A 32 -37.65 17.25 28.11
CA PRO A 32 -36.67 16.93 27.07
C PRO A 32 -35.89 18.15 26.55
N THR A 33 -36.53 19.31 26.49
CA THR A 33 -35.93 20.57 26.03
C THR A 33 -34.82 21.06 26.97
N GLN A 34 -34.99 20.90 28.28
CA GLN A 34 -33.96 21.26 29.28
C GLN A 34 -32.75 20.32 29.19
N LEU A 35 -33.00 19.03 28.98
CA LEU A 35 -31.92 18.05 28.80
C LEU A 35 -31.10 18.34 27.55
N THR A 36 -31.78 18.69 26.45
CA THR A 36 -31.09 19.06 25.18
C THR A 36 -30.20 20.30 25.37
N SER A 37 -30.70 21.33 26.04
CA SER A 37 -29.94 22.58 26.26
C SER A 37 -28.74 22.36 27.19
N LEU A 38 -28.85 21.50 28.20
CA LEU A 38 -27.74 21.13 29.07
C LEU A 38 -26.65 20.35 28.29
N ILE A 39 -27.04 19.35 27.49
CA ILE A 39 -26.10 18.59 26.66
C ILE A 39 -25.41 19.52 25.65
N ALA A 40 -26.19 20.38 24.99
CA ALA A 40 -25.64 21.31 24.00
C ALA A 40 -24.63 22.28 24.64
N SER A 41 -24.91 22.80 25.85
CA SER A 41 -23.97 23.68 26.55
C SER A 41 -22.71 22.96 27.00
N LEU A 42 -22.80 21.70 27.45
CA LEU A 42 -21.68 20.87 27.83
C LEU A 42 -20.80 20.54 26.61
N VAL A 43 -21.40 20.10 25.50
CA VAL A 43 -20.64 19.80 24.27
C VAL A 43 -19.95 21.07 23.76
N LYS A 44 -20.61 22.22 23.80
CA LYS A 44 -20.04 23.49 23.38
C LYS A 44 -18.88 23.93 24.28
N SER A 45 -18.97 23.75 25.60
CA SER A 45 -17.88 24.09 26.51
C SER A 45 -16.65 23.19 26.33
N GLU A 46 -16.87 21.88 26.11
CA GLU A 46 -15.78 20.91 25.97
C GLU A 46 -15.15 20.89 24.56
N THR A 47 -15.94 21.13 23.50
CA THR A 47 -15.47 20.96 22.12
C THR A 47 -15.41 22.27 21.32
N GLY A 48 -16.00 23.36 21.82
CA GLY A 48 -16.16 24.62 21.08
C GLY A 48 -17.15 24.52 19.90
N ARG A 49 -17.89 23.40 19.77
CA ARG A 49 -18.82 23.13 18.67
C ARG A 49 -20.26 23.21 19.11
N ASP A 50 -21.13 23.66 18.20
CA ASP A 50 -22.56 23.67 18.44
C ASP A 50 -23.14 22.27 18.21
N PHE A 51 -23.79 21.76 19.25
CA PHE A 51 -24.50 20.48 19.24
C PHE A 51 -26.01 20.75 19.12
N SER A 52 -26.69 20.03 18.23
CA SER A 52 -28.11 20.18 17.98
C SER A 52 -28.80 18.84 17.85
N ILE A 53 -29.98 18.72 18.42
CA ILE A 53 -30.92 17.61 18.25
C ILE A 53 -32.19 18.24 17.63
N ALA A 54 -32.42 17.94 16.34
CA ALA A 54 -33.56 18.50 15.60
C ALA A 54 -34.80 17.58 15.67
N GLY A 55 -34.59 16.29 15.88
CA GLY A 55 -35.65 15.31 15.96
C GLY A 55 -36.16 15.04 17.39
N PRO A 56 -37.11 14.09 17.55
CA PRO A 56 -37.67 13.74 18.82
C PRO A 56 -36.65 13.08 19.74
N ILE A 57 -36.82 13.32 21.05
CA ILE A 57 -36.11 12.63 22.13
C ILE A 57 -37.09 11.75 22.87
N GLU A 58 -36.81 10.46 22.94
CA GLU A 58 -37.62 9.47 23.64
C GLU A 58 -36.85 8.89 24.83
N LEU A 59 -37.48 8.83 25.98
CA LEU A 59 -36.96 8.13 27.13
C LEU A 59 -37.56 6.72 27.17
N ARG A 60 -36.71 5.69 27.26
CA ARG A 60 -37.11 4.29 27.36
C ARG A 60 -36.76 3.79 28.76
N PHE A 61 -37.70 3.09 29.41
CA PHE A 61 -37.53 2.61 30.77
C PHE A 61 -37.48 1.08 30.88
N PHE A 62 -37.92 0.38 29.86
CA PHE A 62 -37.90 -1.08 29.80
C PHE A 62 -37.48 -1.58 28.42
N PRO A 63 -36.67 -2.65 28.32
CA PRO A 63 -36.09 -3.47 29.40
C PRO A 63 -34.88 -2.80 30.09
N ALA A 64 -34.35 -1.69 29.59
CA ALA A 64 -33.27 -0.90 30.17
C ALA A 64 -33.61 0.60 30.09
N ILE A 65 -33.08 1.39 31.01
CA ILE A 65 -33.21 2.85 30.93
C ILE A 65 -32.33 3.33 29.79
N GLY A 66 -32.91 4.14 28.91
CA GLY A 66 -32.19 4.65 27.73
C GLY A 66 -32.81 5.93 27.21
N VAL A 67 -32.03 6.60 26.39
CA VAL A 67 -32.40 7.79 25.61
C VAL A 67 -32.24 7.49 24.12
N VAL A 68 -33.27 7.78 23.36
CA VAL A 68 -33.23 7.74 21.91
C VAL A 68 -33.37 9.18 21.41
N ALA A 69 -32.41 9.64 20.62
CA ALA A 69 -32.45 10.95 19.96
C ALA A 69 -32.33 10.76 18.46
N GLN A 70 -33.06 11.58 17.70
CA GLN A 70 -33.04 11.58 16.24
C GLN A 70 -32.52 12.90 15.73
N ASP A 71 -31.95 12.86 14.50
CA ASP A 71 -31.43 14.02 13.78
C ASP A 71 -30.44 14.87 14.62
N VAL A 72 -29.44 14.18 15.13
CA VAL A 72 -28.39 14.78 15.96
C VAL A 72 -27.27 15.29 15.05
N SER A 73 -26.76 16.48 15.35
CA SER A 73 -25.65 17.05 14.59
C SER A 73 -24.66 17.82 15.44
N LEU A 74 -23.40 17.83 15.01
CA LEU A 74 -22.31 18.62 15.58
C LEU A 74 -21.77 19.55 14.49
N SER A 75 -21.64 20.84 14.80
CA SER A 75 -21.10 21.83 13.85
C SER A 75 -19.63 21.57 13.54
N ASN A 76 -19.22 22.00 12.37
CA ASN A 76 -17.83 21.87 11.93
C ASN A 76 -16.96 23.03 12.44
N ALA A 77 -15.65 22.95 12.17
CA ALA A 77 -14.75 24.07 12.33
C ALA A 77 -15.14 25.22 11.38
N SER A 78 -15.01 26.46 11.83
CA SER A 78 -15.36 27.64 11.03
C SER A 78 -14.59 27.74 9.71
N TRP A 79 -13.46 27.07 9.60
CA TRP A 79 -12.61 27.01 8.41
C TRP A 79 -12.91 25.81 7.50
N ALA A 80 -13.72 24.86 7.95
CA ALA A 80 -14.04 23.66 7.17
C ALA A 80 -15.10 23.99 6.09
N SER A 81 -15.07 23.24 4.99
CA SER A 81 -15.96 23.45 3.86
C SER A 81 -17.42 23.05 4.13
N GLU A 82 -17.60 22.00 4.96
CA GLU A 82 -18.91 21.50 5.32
C GLU A 82 -19.37 22.13 6.65
N PRO A 83 -20.63 22.59 6.77
CA PRO A 83 -21.12 23.28 7.98
C PRO A 83 -21.27 22.34 9.18
N LYS A 84 -21.50 21.06 8.95
CA LYS A 84 -21.64 20.03 9.96
C LYS A 84 -20.53 19.02 9.84
N MET A 85 -19.80 18.74 10.94
CA MET A 85 -18.78 17.71 11.00
C MET A 85 -19.39 16.32 11.15
N LEU A 86 -20.43 16.22 11.98
CA LEU A 86 -21.12 14.96 12.26
C LEU A 86 -22.63 15.14 12.14
N GLN A 87 -23.28 14.21 11.48
CA GLN A 87 -24.74 14.07 11.46
C GLN A 87 -25.08 12.62 11.78
N VAL A 88 -26.06 12.37 12.62
CA VAL A 88 -26.51 11.03 13.04
C VAL A 88 -28.02 11.00 12.99
N GLN A 89 -28.58 10.10 12.19
CA GLN A 89 -30.03 9.97 12.08
C GLN A 89 -30.65 9.48 13.39
N LYS A 90 -29.99 8.54 14.07
CA LYS A 90 -30.49 7.97 15.32
C LYS A 90 -29.36 7.58 16.25
N ILE A 91 -29.45 8.05 17.49
CA ILE A 91 -28.60 7.67 18.63
C ILE A 91 -29.46 6.98 19.68
N GLU A 92 -29.04 5.80 20.11
CA GLU A 92 -29.62 5.10 21.25
C GLU A 92 -28.57 4.92 22.34
N LEU A 93 -28.80 5.45 23.50
CA LEU A 93 -27.95 5.32 24.68
C LEU A 93 -28.68 4.49 25.74
N GLN A 94 -28.00 3.49 26.33
CA GLN A 94 -28.51 2.75 27.50
C GLN A 94 -27.65 3.04 28.73
N ILE A 95 -28.29 3.23 29.84
CA ILE A 95 -27.69 3.64 31.11
C ILE A 95 -27.90 2.51 32.13
N LYS A 96 -26.88 2.22 32.94
CA LYS A 96 -26.98 1.25 34.04
C LYS A 96 -27.83 1.77 35.15
N LEU A 97 -28.81 0.96 35.62
CA LEU A 97 -29.75 1.34 36.64
C LEU A 97 -29.10 1.48 38.04
N LEU A 98 -28.23 0.54 38.43
CA LEU A 98 -27.63 0.54 39.77
C LEU A 98 -26.73 1.75 40.04
N PRO A 99 -25.80 2.16 39.13
CA PRO A 99 -25.05 3.40 39.29
C PRO A 99 -25.94 4.64 39.33
N LEU A 100 -27.02 4.65 38.53
CA LEU A 100 -27.96 5.77 38.51
C LEU A 100 -28.65 6.00 39.85
N LEU A 101 -28.97 4.93 40.57
CA LEU A 101 -29.50 5.02 41.95
C LEU A 101 -28.49 5.64 42.92
N MET A 102 -27.21 5.54 42.63
CA MET A 102 -26.11 6.18 43.37
C MET A 102 -25.73 7.56 42.80
N LYS A 103 -26.57 8.15 41.93
CA LYS A 103 -26.36 9.43 41.24
C LYS A 103 -25.14 9.42 40.29
N GLN A 104 -24.74 8.26 39.81
CA GLN A 104 -23.67 8.10 38.80
C GLN A 104 -24.29 7.67 37.47
N VAL A 105 -23.95 8.38 36.39
CA VAL A 105 -24.42 8.04 35.05
C VAL A 105 -23.36 7.18 34.37
N GLU A 106 -23.63 5.89 34.22
CA GLU A 106 -22.79 4.98 33.43
C GLU A 106 -23.54 4.54 32.17
N ILE A 107 -22.97 4.87 31.02
CA ILE A 107 -23.49 4.42 29.72
C ILE A 107 -22.99 3.01 29.46
N ASN A 108 -23.92 2.08 29.27
CA ASN A 108 -23.61 0.68 28.99
C ASN A 108 -23.55 0.37 27.49
N ARG A 109 -24.47 0.98 26.72
CA ARG A 109 -24.62 0.71 25.29
C ARG A 109 -24.81 2.00 24.52
N ILE A 110 -24.14 2.08 23.36
CA ILE A 110 -24.32 3.14 22.37
C ILE A 110 -24.61 2.48 21.01
N ASN A 111 -25.76 2.79 20.43
CA ASN A 111 -26.07 2.42 19.05
C ASN A 111 -26.22 3.70 18.21
N LEU A 112 -25.48 3.78 17.13
CA LEU A 112 -25.54 4.87 16.15
C LEU A 112 -26.01 4.30 14.81
N SER A 113 -26.89 5.00 14.12
CA SER A 113 -27.33 4.64 12.79
C SER A 113 -27.52 5.84 11.88
N GLY A 114 -27.19 5.67 10.59
CA GLY A 114 -27.26 6.72 9.61
C GLY A 114 -26.29 7.86 9.93
N VAL A 115 -24.99 7.54 10.01
CA VAL A 115 -23.94 8.50 10.37
C VAL A 115 -23.29 9.07 9.11
N GLU A 116 -23.25 10.41 9.01
CA GLU A 116 -22.46 11.15 8.04
C GLU A 116 -21.38 11.93 8.79
N LEU A 117 -20.12 11.61 8.51
CA LEU A 117 -18.95 12.20 9.15
C LEU A 117 -18.07 12.89 8.10
N TYR A 118 -17.83 14.19 8.27
CA TYR A 118 -17.04 15.02 7.36
C TYR A 118 -15.72 15.40 8.02
N LEU A 119 -14.65 14.72 7.63
CA LEU A 119 -13.29 14.93 8.13
C LEU A 119 -12.50 15.75 7.11
N GLN A 120 -11.89 16.84 7.54
CA GLN A 120 -11.09 17.70 6.70
C GLN A 120 -9.75 18.05 7.35
N ALA A 121 -8.66 17.75 6.63
CA ALA A 121 -7.34 18.26 6.95
C ALA A 121 -7.11 19.58 6.20
N GLY A 122 -6.74 20.62 6.91
CA GLY A 122 -6.39 21.92 6.36
C GLY A 122 -4.87 22.10 6.21
N GLN A 123 -4.46 23.31 5.83
CA GLN A 123 -3.04 23.70 5.82
C GLN A 123 -2.47 23.77 7.26
N ASN A 124 -1.14 23.67 7.42
CA ASN A 124 -0.44 23.75 8.71
C ASN A 124 -0.88 22.68 9.73
N ASN A 125 -1.10 21.45 9.28
CA ASN A 125 -1.51 20.31 10.13
C ASN A 125 -2.81 20.55 10.92
N ARG A 126 -3.65 21.48 10.51
CA ARG A 126 -4.97 21.69 11.13
C ARG A 126 -5.92 20.58 10.68
N VAL A 127 -6.67 20.04 11.63
CA VAL A 127 -7.71 19.04 11.35
C VAL A 127 -9.03 19.46 12.01
N ASN A 128 -10.17 19.21 11.37
CA ASN A 128 -11.47 19.64 11.92
C ASN A 128 -11.95 18.74 13.08
N TRP A 129 -11.36 17.57 13.24
CA TRP A 129 -11.63 16.66 14.36
C TRP A 129 -10.77 16.92 15.61
N ASP A 130 -9.91 17.94 15.59
CA ASP A 130 -9.30 18.47 16.80
C ASP A 130 -10.39 19.26 17.56
N LEU A 131 -10.90 18.66 18.62
CA LEU A 131 -11.96 19.21 19.48
C LEU A 131 -11.39 19.91 20.73
N SER A 132 -10.08 20.12 20.80
CA SER A 132 -9.44 20.86 21.90
C SER A 132 -9.85 22.35 21.88
N THR A 133 -10.28 22.85 23.02
CA THR A 133 -10.67 24.27 23.16
C THR A 133 -9.44 25.17 23.18
N PRO A 134 -9.51 26.44 22.68
CA PRO A 134 -8.38 27.36 22.67
C PRO A 134 -7.81 27.73 24.05
N SER A 135 -8.51 27.43 25.15
CA SER A 135 -8.09 27.75 26.51
C SER A 135 -6.80 27.02 26.97
N ASP A 136 -6.45 25.91 26.35
CA ASP A 136 -5.22 25.15 26.67
C ASP A 136 -3.96 25.62 25.93
N LYS A 137 -4.07 26.64 25.07
CA LYS A 137 -2.92 27.14 24.27
C LYS A 137 -2.05 28.17 24.99
N GLY A 138 -2.18 28.31 26.32
CA GLY A 138 -1.44 29.28 27.14
C GLY A 138 -0.07 28.83 27.65
N GLN A 139 0.41 27.61 27.35
CA GLN A 139 1.77 27.19 27.69
C GLN A 139 2.48 26.62 26.46
N VAL A 140 3.47 27.35 26.00
CA VAL A 140 4.42 26.94 24.99
C VAL A 140 5.22 25.75 25.53
N HIS A 141 4.82 24.54 25.18
CA HIS A 141 5.68 23.36 25.29
C HIS A 141 5.98 22.86 23.89
N SER A 142 7.27 22.97 23.60
CA SER A 142 7.94 22.41 22.43
C SER A 142 7.60 20.93 22.25
N SER A 143 7.33 20.57 20.98
CA SER A 143 7.40 19.20 20.43
C SER A 143 6.72 18.10 21.26
N ALA A 144 5.38 18.00 21.18
CA ALA A 144 4.64 16.80 21.54
C ALA A 144 4.09 16.17 20.27
N SER A 145 4.50 14.93 20.02
CA SER A 145 3.96 14.03 19.00
C SER A 145 2.42 13.94 19.06
N PRO A 146 1.73 13.68 17.94
CA PRO A 146 0.25 13.65 17.85
C PRO A 146 -0.43 12.56 18.69
N ALA A 147 0.33 11.74 19.42
CA ALA A 147 -0.19 10.63 20.23
C ALA A 147 -0.92 11.04 21.54
N ASN A 148 -0.80 12.29 21.99
CA ASN A 148 -1.37 12.70 23.28
C ASN A 148 -2.74 13.38 23.23
N SER A 149 -3.25 13.76 22.06
CA SER A 149 -4.56 14.41 21.94
C SER A 149 -5.76 13.45 22.04
N ALA A 150 -5.53 12.13 21.88
CA ALA A 150 -6.58 11.12 22.01
C ALA A 150 -6.91 10.77 23.49
N ALA A 151 -6.09 11.16 24.46
CA ALA A 151 -6.24 10.73 25.85
C ALA A 151 -7.33 11.49 26.63
N SER A 152 -7.69 12.71 26.25
CA SER A 152 -8.70 13.50 26.96
C SER A 152 -10.15 13.05 26.70
N GLY A 153 -10.42 12.41 25.55
CA GLY A 153 -11.75 11.85 25.23
C GLY A 153 -12.00 10.44 25.76
N ILE A 154 -10.97 9.74 26.23
CA ILE A 154 -11.05 8.33 26.65
C ILE A 154 -11.75 8.17 28.00
N GLY A 155 -11.76 9.20 28.87
CA GLY A 155 -12.38 9.15 30.20
C GLY A 155 -13.89 8.85 30.20
N VAL A 156 -14.60 9.20 29.12
CA VAL A 156 -16.06 8.94 28.99
C VAL A 156 -16.34 7.52 28.47
N ILE A 157 -15.38 6.86 27.84
CA ILE A 157 -15.56 5.57 27.14
C ILE A 157 -15.39 4.37 28.09
N THR A 158 -14.85 4.56 29.29
CA THR A 158 -14.50 3.45 30.20
C THR A 158 -15.69 2.63 30.71
N GLY A 159 -16.94 3.15 30.59
CA GLY A 159 -18.17 2.46 30.97
C GLY A 159 -18.88 1.70 29.85
N ILE A 160 -18.52 1.95 28.58
CA ILE A 160 -19.22 1.39 27.42
C ILE A 160 -18.85 -0.08 27.26
N GLU A 161 -19.85 -0.97 27.38
CA GLU A 161 -19.68 -2.41 27.20
C GLU A 161 -20.10 -2.85 25.77
N HIS A 162 -20.99 -2.06 25.14
CA HIS A 162 -21.52 -2.35 23.81
C HIS A 162 -21.55 -1.08 22.96
N PHE A 163 -20.86 -1.10 21.85
CA PHE A 163 -20.90 -0.04 20.85
C PHE A 163 -21.31 -0.63 19.50
N LYS A 164 -22.28 -0.02 18.85
CA LYS A 164 -22.73 -0.42 17.51
C LYS A 164 -22.91 0.80 16.62
N LEU A 165 -22.38 0.73 15.41
CA LEU A 165 -22.51 1.71 14.34
C LEU A 165 -23.03 1.01 13.10
N VAL A 166 -24.12 1.49 12.54
CA VAL A 166 -24.75 0.92 11.34
C VAL A 166 -24.96 2.03 10.32
N ASP A 167 -24.61 1.73 9.07
CA ASP A 167 -24.77 2.62 7.93
C ASP A 167 -24.12 4.00 8.15
N ALA A 168 -22.80 4.02 8.20
CA ALA A 168 -22.03 5.26 8.32
C ALA A 168 -21.23 5.54 7.03
N ASN A 169 -21.21 6.80 6.63
CA ASN A 169 -20.38 7.32 5.55
C ASN A 169 -19.37 8.32 6.12
N ILE A 170 -18.12 8.11 5.79
CA ILE A 170 -17.01 8.98 6.18
C ILE A 170 -16.52 9.68 4.93
N HIS A 171 -16.67 10.99 4.89
CA HIS A 171 -16.15 11.87 3.85
C HIS A 171 -14.84 12.48 4.36
N TYR A 172 -13.75 12.14 3.72
CA TYR A 172 -12.42 12.64 4.09
C TYR A 172 -11.86 13.54 3.00
N GLN A 173 -11.40 14.73 3.38
CA GLN A 173 -10.66 15.64 2.52
C GLN A 173 -9.28 15.89 3.09
N ASN A 174 -8.24 15.55 2.33
CA ASN A 174 -6.87 15.80 2.74
C ASN A 174 -6.46 17.28 2.56
N SER A 175 -5.29 17.67 3.07
CA SER A 175 -4.76 19.03 2.99
C SER A 175 -4.50 19.53 1.56
N ARG A 176 -4.44 18.62 0.57
CA ARG A 176 -4.30 18.94 -0.86
C ARG A 176 -5.66 19.07 -1.58
N GLY A 177 -6.79 18.93 -0.86
CA GLY A 177 -8.13 19.01 -1.40
C GLY A 177 -8.67 17.72 -2.03
N SER A 178 -7.92 16.63 -2.04
CA SER A 178 -8.40 15.32 -2.54
C SER A 178 -9.46 14.79 -1.59
N LYS A 179 -10.57 14.29 -2.15
CA LYS A 179 -11.71 13.74 -1.40
C LYS A 179 -11.73 12.23 -1.53
N SER A 180 -12.02 11.54 -0.43
CA SER A 180 -12.25 10.10 -0.34
C SER A 180 -13.53 9.86 0.45
N GLN A 181 -14.24 8.78 0.14
CA GLN A 181 -15.46 8.39 0.84
C GLN A 181 -15.36 6.90 1.21
N TYR A 182 -15.61 6.61 2.48
CA TYR A 182 -15.63 5.26 3.02
C TYR A 182 -17.00 4.98 3.60
N SER A 183 -17.55 3.80 3.32
CA SER A 183 -18.84 3.37 3.87
C SER A 183 -18.61 2.26 4.88
N ILE A 184 -19.12 2.42 6.09
CA ILE A 184 -19.14 1.40 7.15
C ILE A 184 -20.56 0.86 7.23
N LYS A 185 -20.75 -0.36 6.78
CA LYS A 185 -22.05 -1.02 6.86
C LYS A 185 -22.40 -1.44 8.29
N ASN A 186 -21.40 -1.95 9.00
CA ASN A 186 -21.55 -2.37 10.39
C ASN A 186 -20.19 -2.25 11.09
N PHE A 187 -20.19 -1.67 12.28
CA PHE A 187 -19.09 -1.77 13.23
C PHE A 187 -19.68 -2.08 14.60
N SER A 188 -19.15 -3.07 15.27
CA SER A 188 -19.50 -3.34 16.67
C SER A 188 -18.26 -3.63 17.51
N ALA A 189 -18.35 -3.24 18.78
CA ALA A 189 -17.40 -3.58 19.82
C ALA A 189 -18.20 -4.00 21.04
N ASP A 190 -18.24 -5.30 21.30
CA ASP A 190 -19.10 -5.88 22.32
C ASP A 190 -18.24 -6.59 23.38
N LYS A 191 -18.58 -6.38 24.65
CA LYS A 191 -17.98 -7.11 25.76
C LYS A 191 -18.31 -8.59 25.65
N ASP A 192 -17.29 -9.43 25.66
CA ASP A 192 -17.39 -10.87 25.66
C ASP A 192 -16.50 -11.47 26.76
N GLY A 193 -17.10 -11.68 27.93
CA GLY A 193 -16.37 -12.06 29.15
C GLY A 193 -15.34 -11.02 29.57
N GLY A 194 -14.06 -11.41 29.64
CA GLY A 194 -12.91 -10.52 29.89
C GLY A 194 -12.31 -9.86 28.66
N LYS A 195 -12.90 -10.08 27.47
CA LYS A 195 -12.41 -9.55 26.19
C LYS A 195 -13.43 -8.62 25.54
N THR A 196 -13.02 -7.94 24.47
CA THR A 196 -13.92 -7.23 23.57
C THR A 196 -13.92 -7.93 22.23
N ALA A 197 -15.10 -8.31 21.74
CA ALA A 197 -15.32 -8.79 20.39
C ALA A 197 -15.53 -7.59 19.46
N ILE A 198 -14.83 -7.57 18.34
CA ILE A 198 -14.91 -6.49 17.34
C ILE A 198 -15.35 -7.09 16.01
N GLU A 199 -16.29 -6.44 15.35
CA GLU A 199 -16.69 -6.73 13.97
C GLU A 199 -16.76 -5.41 13.19
N LEU A 200 -16.13 -5.36 12.01
CA LEU A 200 -16.22 -4.25 11.07
C LEU A 200 -16.50 -4.79 9.68
N LYS A 201 -17.46 -4.19 8.99
CA LYS A 201 -17.71 -4.36 7.56
C LYS A 201 -17.74 -2.98 6.93
N ALA A 202 -16.78 -2.72 6.07
CA ALA A 202 -16.61 -1.44 5.40
C ALA A 202 -16.33 -1.61 3.91
N SER A 203 -16.48 -0.54 3.14
CA SER A 203 -16.16 -0.52 1.71
C SER A 203 -15.61 0.83 1.28
N ASP A 204 -14.75 0.81 0.27
CA ASP A 204 -14.29 1.97 -0.50
C ASP A 204 -14.69 1.72 -1.96
N GLY A 205 -15.84 2.27 -2.37
CA GLY A 205 -16.43 1.93 -3.66
C GLY A 205 -16.75 0.44 -3.79
N ALA A 206 -16.06 -0.25 -4.70
CA ALA A 206 -16.23 -1.69 -4.93
C ALA A 206 -15.43 -2.57 -3.95
N LEU A 207 -14.38 -2.03 -3.32
CA LEU A 207 -13.51 -2.77 -2.42
C LEU A 207 -14.23 -3.06 -1.10
N GLN A 208 -14.28 -4.33 -0.73
CA GLN A 208 -14.89 -4.80 0.53
C GLN A 208 -13.81 -5.11 1.55
N PHE A 209 -13.95 -4.53 2.74
CA PHE A 209 -13.06 -4.74 3.87
C PHE A 209 -13.84 -5.29 5.07
N GLY A 210 -13.31 -6.29 5.72
CA GLY A 210 -13.84 -6.84 6.97
C GLY A 210 -12.75 -7.01 8.03
N LEU A 211 -13.15 -6.87 9.29
CA LEU A 211 -12.35 -7.22 10.46
C LEU A 211 -13.26 -7.89 11.46
N GLN A 212 -12.90 -9.05 11.94
CA GLN A 212 -13.61 -9.72 13.03
C GLN A 212 -12.63 -10.39 13.98
N GLY A 213 -12.96 -10.41 15.26
CA GLY A 213 -12.08 -11.05 16.24
C GLY A 213 -12.27 -10.55 17.64
N LYS A 214 -11.29 -10.83 18.49
CA LYS A 214 -11.32 -10.48 19.90
C LYS A 214 -9.99 -9.89 20.35
N MET A 215 -10.08 -8.98 21.29
CA MET A 215 -8.90 -8.42 21.96
C MET A 215 -9.15 -8.27 23.46
N THR A 216 -8.10 -7.98 24.22
CA THR A 216 -8.22 -7.57 25.63
C THR A 216 -9.29 -6.49 25.79
N SER A 217 -10.02 -6.50 26.87
CA SER A 217 -11.12 -5.57 27.13
C SER A 217 -10.72 -4.12 26.88
N LEU A 218 -11.48 -3.38 26.06
CA LEU A 218 -11.28 -1.94 25.83
C LEU A 218 -11.29 -1.14 27.13
N ARG A 219 -12.11 -1.57 28.11
CA ARG A 219 -12.16 -0.96 29.43
C ARG A 219 -10.83 -1.10 30.18
N GLU A 220 -10.24 -2.29 30.14
CA GLU A 220 -8.95 -2.57 30.75
C GLU A 220 -7.84 -1.76 30.06
N ILE A 221 -7.82 -1.75 28.73
CA ILE A 221 -6.89 -0.95 27.95
C ILE A 221 -6.99 0.53 28.35
N ALA A 222 -8.19 1.10 28.34
CA ALA A 222 -8.39 2.51 28.65
C ALA A 222 -7.98 2.86 30.10
N SER A 223 -8.24 1.97 31.07
CA SER A 223 -7.92 2.22 32.48
C SER A 223 -6.45 2.05 32.83
N GLN A 224 -5.73 1.18 32.11
CA GLN A 224 -4.35 0.80 32.45
C GLN A 224 -3.30 1.40 31.51
N TRP A 225 -3.67 1.94 30.35
CA TRP A 225 -2.76 2.36 29.29
C TRP A 225 -1.53 3.17 29.76
N ASN A 226 -1.73 4.11 30.68
CA ASN A 226 -0.67 4.93 31.24
C ASN A 226 -0.40 4.71 32.73
N SER A 227 -1.22 3.90 33.42
CA SER A 227 -1.20 3.75 34.87
C SER A 227 -0.55 2.46 35.35
N ALA A 228 -0.65 1.36 34.57
CA ALA A 228 -0.13 0.06 34.95
C ALA A 228 0.45 -0.69 33.74
N PRO A 229 1.30 -1.72 33.96
CA PRO A 229 1.68 -2.63 32.89
C PRO A 229 0.46 -3.34 32.33
N LEU A 230 0.32 -3.34 31.00
CA LEU A 230 -0.83 -3.88 30.28
C LEU A 230 -0.37 -4.82 29.18
N LYS A 231 -0.99 -5.99 29.10
CA LYS A 231 -0.83 -6.92 28.00
C LYS A 231 -2.13 -6.97 27.19
N ILE A 232 -2.06 -6.65 25.90
CA ILE A 232 -3.21 -6.64 25.00
C ILE A 232 -3.06 -7.85 24.08
N ASP A 233 -3.82 -8.90 24.34
CA ASP A 233 -3.93 -10.03 23.43
C ASP A 233 -4.86 -9.66 22.27
N THR A 234 -4.52 -10.09 21.06
CA THR A 234 -5.29 -9.85 19.84
C THR A 234 -5.41 -11.13 19.02
N ASP A 235 -6.60 -11.35 18.49
CA ASP A 235 -6.91 -12.47 17.60
C ASP A 235 -7.95 -11.98 16.60
N PHE A 236 -7.50 -11.55 15.41
CA PHE A 236 -8.33 -10.96 14.38
C PHE A 236 -8.21 -11.69 13.05
N GLU A 237 -9.31 -11.77 12.35
CA GLU A 237 -9.38 -12.10 10.94
C GLU A 237 -9.69 -10.81 10.16
N ILE A 238 -8.79 -10.45 9.26
CA ILE A 238 -8.94 -9.34 8.32
C ILE A 238 -9.37 -9.93 6.97
N THR A 239 -10.42 -9.40 6.36
CA THR A 239 -10.87 -9.82 5.04
C THR A 239 -10.76 -8.68 4.04
N LEU A 240 -10.29 -8.98 2.84
CA LEU A 240 -10.21 -8.08 1.69
C LEU A 240 -10.80 -8.80 0.48
N ASP A 241 -11.94 -8.34 -0.04
CA ASP A 241 -12.67 -8.99 -1.14
C ASP A 241 -12.82 -10.51 -0.97
N GLY A 242 -13.15 -10.95 0.27
CA GLY A 242 -13.37 -12.36 0.60
C GLY A 242 -12.10 -13.20 0.80
N LYS A 243 -10.92 -12.61 0.74
CA LYS A 243 -9.65 -13.26 1.15
C LYS A 243 -9.31 -12.88 2.57
N SER A 244 -8.94 -13.85 3.39
CA SER A 244 -8.68 -13.64 4.82
C SER A 244 -7.21 -13.69 5.18
N LEU A 245 -6.85 -12.89 6.17
CA LEU A 245 -5.54 -12.77 6.81
C LEU A 245 -5.74 -12.78 8.32
N GLU A 246 -5.18 -13.76 9.01
CA GLU A 246 -5.18 -13.83 10.47
C GLU A 246 -4.09 -12.92 11.04
N LEU A 247 -4.45 -12.10 12.02
CA LEU A 247 -3.56 -11.28 12.82
C LEU A 247 -3.67 -11.71 14.29
N VAL A 248 -2.68 -12.43 14.77
CA VAL A 248 -2.66 -12.97 16.13
C VAL A 248 -1.40 -12.52 16.85
N GLY A 249 -1.52 -12.18 18.12
CA GLY A 249 -0.38 -11.82 18.95
C GLY A 249 -0.73 -10.98 20.13
N ASP A 250 0.27 -10.30 20.65
CA ASP A 250 0.14 -9.45 21.83
C ASP A 250 0.88 -8.11 21.68
N VAL A 251 0.44 -7.14 22.48
CA VAL A 251 1.10 -5.85 22.64
C VAL A 251 1.35 -5.62 24.14
N ASP A 252 2.63 -5.55 24.50
CA ASP A 252 3.04 -5.20 25.86
C ASP A 252 3.21 -3.70 26.01
N LYS A 253 2.45 -3.07 26.91
CA LYS A 253 2.51 -1.64 27.21
C LYS A 253 2.89 -1.40 28.67
N LYS A 254 4.00 -0.71 28.89
CA LYS A 254 4.44 -0.26 30.22
C LYS A 254 4.19 1.25 30.33
N PRO A 255 3.83 1.75 31.53
CA PRO A 255 3.66 3.17 31.77
C PRO A 255 4.89 3.98 31.31
N GLY A 256 4.68 5.07 30.60
CA GLY A 256 5.76 5.94 30.09
C GLY A 256 6.66 5.34 29.01
N LYS A 257 6.43 4.11 28.55
CA LYS A 257 7.19 3.48 27.46
C LYS A 257 6.33 3.25 26.21
N GLN A 258 6.98 3.12 25.07
CA GLN A 258 6.28 2.72 23.83
C GLN A 258 5.78 1.28 23.94
N ALA A 259 4.68 1.00 23.24
CA ALA A 259 4.11 -0.33 23.16
C ALA A 259 5.02 -1.27 22.35
N GLN A 260 5.21 -2.50 22.84
CA GLN A 260 5.99 -3.56 22.19
C GLN A 260 5.04 -4.53 21.51
N TRP A 261 5.14 -4.63 20.21
CA TRP A 261 4.29 -5.47 19.37
C TRP A 261 4.95 -6.83 19.12
N ASN A 262 4.20 -7.89 19.30
CA ASN A 262 4.61 -9.26 19.00
C ASN A 262 3.47 -9.95 18.24
N MET A 263 3.45 -9.76 16.92
CA MET A 263 2.32 -10.13 16.07
C MET A 263 2.71 -11.19 15.05
N LYS A 264 1.74 -11.92 14.58
CA LYS A 264 1.86 -12.90 13.50
C LYS A 264 0.74 -12.71 12.49
N LEU A 265 1.13 -12.54 11.22
CA LEU A 265 0.25 -12.47 10.08
C LEU A 265 0.28 -13.81 9.36
N LYS A 266 -0.86 -14.46 9.20
CA LYS A 266 -0.99 -15.75 8.51
C LYS A 266 -2.12 -15.73 7.51
N SER A 267 -1.88 -16.33 6.34
CA SER A 267 -2.94 -16.60 5.38
C SER A 267 -2.58 -17.79 4.49
N LYS A 268 -3.58 -18.56 4.09
CA LYS A 268 -3.39 -19.54 3.01
C LYS A 268 -3.28 -18.84 1.66
N SER A 269 -4.07 -17.79 1.45
CA SER A 269 -4.07 -16.99 0.23
C SER A 269 -4.63 -15.61 0.52
N PHE A 270 -3.86 -14.57 0.25
CA PHE A 270 -4.28 -13.18 0.37
C PHE A 270 -3.98 -12.44 -0.94
N ASP A 271 -4.81 -11.47 -1.30
CA ASP A 271 -4.67 -10.76 -2.57
C ASP A 271 -4.66 -9.25 -2.33
N LEU A 272 -3.58 -8.60 -2.76
CA LEU A 272 -3.39 -7.16 -2.70
C LEU A 272 -3.80 -6.45 -4.00
N ALA A 273 -4.12 -7.20 -5.07
CA ALA A 273 -4.50 -6.62 -6.36
C ALA A 273 -5.73 -5.68 -6.27
N PRO A 274 -6.76 -5.97 -5.43
CA PRO A 274 -7.89 -5.07 -5.25
C PRO A 274 -7.51 -3.68 -4.73
N LEU A 275 -6.43 -3.55 -3.94
CA LEU A 275 -5.96 -2.26 -3.42
C LEU A 275 -5.41 -1.34 -4.53
N ALA A 276 -4.89 -1.89 -5.61
CA ALA A 276 -4.43 -1.11 -6.76
C ALA A 276 -5.58 -0.64 -7.67
N GLY A 277 -6.70 -1.37 -7.66
CA GLY A 277 -7.89 -1.07 -8.49
C GLY A 277 -8.73 0.09 -7.97
N GLY A 278 -8.68 0.44 -6.69
CA GLY A 278 -9.46 1.53 -6.08
C GLY A 278 -9.22 2.91 -6.70
N ALA A 279 -8.12 3.11 -7.43
CA ALA A 279 -7.86 4.32 -8.20
C ALA A 279 -8.44 4.30 -9.63
N ALA A 280 -8.85 3.14 -10.15
CA ALA A 280 -9.27 2.95 -11.56
C ALA A 280 -10.78 2.77 -11.76
N VAL A 281 -11.56 2.39 -10.72
CA VAL A 281 -12.98 2.05 -10.87
C VAL A 281 -13.91 3.27 -10.86
N ALA A 282 -13.41 4.47 -10.60
CA ALA A 282 -14.18 5.71 -10.80
C ALA A 282 -14.47 6.05 -12.29
N SER A 283 -14.00 5.22 -13.24
CA SER A 283 -14.16 5.44 -14.69
C SER A 283 -15.14 4.48 -15.38
N GLY A 284 -15.80 3.57 -14.67
CA GLY A 284 -16.49 2.40 -15.25
C GLY A 284 -18.01 2.32 -15.13
N VAL A 285 -18.73 3.32 -14.64
CA VAL A 285 -20.20 3.30 -14.63
C VAL A 285 -20.76 4.57 -15.25
N ASN A 286 -20.86 4.61 -16.56
CA ASN A 286 -21.89 5.37 -17.27
C ASN A 286 -21.91 4.95 -18.74
N LYS A 287 -22.57 3.82 -19.01
CA LYS A 287 -23.05 3.50 -20.34
C LYS A 287 -24.51 3.08 -20.23
N ALA A 288 -25.40 4.02 -20.01
CA ALA A 288 -26.81 4.06 -20.44
C ALA A 288 -27.46 5.32 -19.86
N MET A 289 -27.61 6.31 -20.65
CA MET A 289 -28.76 7.17 -20.93
C MET A 289 -28.31 8.57 -21.35
N GLY A 290 -28.93 9.00 -22.40
CA GLY A 290 -28.58 10.09 -23.28
C GLY A 290 -28.56 11.51 -22.69
N SER A 291 -28.00 12.35 -23.54
CA SER A 291 -28.12 13.81 -23.71
C SER A 291 -27.58 14.74 -22.63
N ASP A 292 -26.56 15.49 -23.08
CA ASP A 292 -26.26 16.89 -22.76
C ASP A 292 -26.08 17.32 -21.28
N ALA A 293 -24.91 17.01 -20.74
CA ALA A 293 -24.20 17.92 -19.82
C ALA A 293 -22.69 17.62 -19.92
N GLN A 294 -21.92 18.56 -20.44
CA GLN A 294 -20.47 18.51 -20.42
C GLN A 294 -19.97 18.62 -18.97
N VAL A 295 -19.92 17.50 -18.27
CA VAL A 295 -19.15 17.39 -17.04
C VAL A 295 -17.70 17.24 -17.47
N ARG A 296 -16.89 18.26 -17.25
CA ARG A 296 -15.43 18.18 -17.33
C ARG A 296 -14.97 17.16 -16.30
N VAL A 297 -14.85 15.90 -16.71
CA VAL A 297 -14.14 14.87 -15.96
C VAL A 297 -12.69 15.33 -15.92
N SER A 298 -12.20 15.70 -14.74
CA SER A 298 -10.78 15.91 -14.49
C SER A 298 -10.08 14.59 -14.82
N GLN A 299 -9.49 14.48 -16.01
CA GLN A 299 -8.59 13.41 -16.37
C GLN A 299 -7.44 13.45 -15.35
N LYS A 300 -7.40 12.47 -14.44
CA LYS A 300 -6.23 12.20 -13.61
C LYS A 300 -5.11 11.94 -14.60
N THR A 301 -4.22 12.91 -14.80
CA THR A 301 -3.06 12.80 -15.68
C THR A 301 -2.27 11.56 -15.27
N LYS A 302 -2.20 10.58 -16.18
CA LYS A 302 -1.36 9.38 -16.02
C LYS A 302 0.07 9.89 -15.77
N SER A 303 0.74 9.36 -14.75
CA SER A 303 2.15 9.71 -14.50
C SER A 303 2.94 9.56 -15.80
N PRO A 304 3.80 10.52 -16.19
CA PRO A 304 4.64 10.39 -17.37
C PRO A 304 5.77 9.37 -17.14
N TYR A 305 5.87 8.81 -15.94
CA TYR A 305 6.94 7.92 -15.50
C TYR A 305 6.46 6.48 -15.36
N PHE A 306 7.32 5.53 -15.67
CA PHE A 306 7.12 4.11 -15.40
C PHE A 306 7.01 3.85 -13.87
N PHE A 307 7.91 4.44 -13.08
CA PHE A 307 7.80 4.43 -11.63
C PHE A 307 6.85 5.53 -11.16
N SER A 308 5.81 5.15 -10.43
CA SER A 308 4.83 6.11 -9.89
C SER A 308 5.52 7.17 -9.00
N ASP A 309 5.20 8.45 -9.22
CA ASP A 309 5.59 9.56 -8.35
C ASP A 309 4.57 9.84 -7.23
N THR A 310 3.52 9.02 -7.12
CA THR A 310 2.58 9.07 -6.00
C THR A 310 3.31 8.81 -4.69
N THR A 311 3.14 9.72 -3.73
CA THR A 311 3.75 9.60 -2.41
C THR A 311 3.26 8.33 -1.71
N LEU A 312 4.20 7.52 -1.21
CA LEU A 312 3.92 6.37 -0.37
C LEU A 312 3.46 6.86 1.01
N PRO A 313 2.44 6.26 1.63
CA PRO A 313 1.90 6.71 2.92
C PRO A 313 2.77 6.27 4.12
N LEU A 314 4.09 6.38 4.01
CA LEU A 314 5.03 5.96 5.05
C LEU A 314 4.93 6.84 6.31
N ASP A 315 4.59 8.10 6.13
CA ASP A 315 4.36 9.08 7.19
C ASP A 315 3.10 8.79 8.05
N GLN A 316 2.22 7.93 7.57
CA GLN A 316 1.02 7.49 8.30
C GLN A 316 1.26 6.25 9.15
N LEU A 317 2.42 5.60 9.02
CA LEU A 317 2.75 4.43 9.81
C LEU A 317 2.99 4.84 11.27
N PRO A 318 2.46 4.08 12.24
CA PRO A 318 2.67 4.42 13.65
C PRO A 318 4.14 4.22 14.05
N VAL A 319 4.63 5.09 14.92
CA VAL A 319 5.90 4.87 15.61
C VAL A 319 5.72 3.70 16.58
N ALA A 320 6.26 2.55 16.23
CA ALA A 320 6.06 1.30 16.96
C ALA A 320 7.38 0.59 17.24
N GLN A 321 7.37 -0.29 18.24
CA GLN A 321 8.46 -1.21 18.53
C GLN A 321 7.93 -2.63 18.56
N GLY A 322 8.72 -3.58 18.10
CA GLY A 322 8.31 -4.99 18.17
C GLY A 322 8.61 -5.80 16.92
N ILE A 323 7.91 -6.91 16.81
CA ILE A 323 8.13 -7.91 15.78
C ILE A 323 6.78 -8.30 15.17
N ILE A 324 6.76 -8.38 13.82
CA ILE A 324 5.63 -8.95 13.09
C ILE A 324 6.18 -10.08 12.21
N GLN A 325 5.74 -11.30 12.44
CA GLN A 325 6.06 -12.45 11.60
C GLN A 325 5.05 -12.59 10.48
N ILE A 326 5.51 -12.88 9.26
CA ILE A 326 4.68 -13.08 8.08
C ILE A 326 4.79 -14.53 7.62
N ASP A 327 3.65 -15.18 7.36
CA ASP A 327 3.55 -16.53 6.83
C ASP A 327 2.32 -16.63 5.93
N ILE A 328 2.49 -16.36 4.62
CA ILE A 328 1.41 -16.32 3.64
C ILE A 328 1.69 -17.35 2.55
N GLY A 329 0.82 -18.32 2.39
CA GLY A 329 0.98 -19.40 1.42
C GLY A 329 0.98 -18.89 -0.02
N LYS A 330 0.05 -17.97 -0.35
CA LYS A 330 -0.03 -17.32 -1.66
C LYS A 330 -0.41 -15.86 -1.52
N LEU A 331 0.40 -14.95 -2.07
CA LEU A 331 0.19 -13.51 -2.06
C LEU A 331 -0.03 -13.02 -3.50
N GLY A 332 -1.25 -12.58 -3.81
CA GLY A 332 -1.58 -11.90 -5.06
C GLY A 332 -1.03 -10.48 -5.06
N LEU A 333 -0.41 -10.08 -6.16
CA LEU A 333 0.11 -8.73 -6.39
C LEU A 333 -0.56 -8.09 -7.61
N PRO A 334 -0.72 -6.75 -7.63
CA PRO A 334 -1.22 -6.04 -8.80
C PRO A 334 -0.29 -6.24 -10.01
N HIS A 335 -0.85 -6.63 -11.14
CA HIS A 335 -0.14 -6.74 -12.44
C HIS A 335 1.08 -7.68 -12.45
N LEU A 336 1.28 -8.49 -11.41
CA LEU A 336 2.38 -9.45 -11.29
C LEU A 336 1.83 -10.85 -11.02
N ALA A 337 2.65 -11.87 -11.30
CA ALA A 337 2.36 -13.22 -10.84
C ALA A 337 2.34 -13.27 -9.30
N SER A 338 1.48 -14.11 -8.75
CA SER A 338 1.42 -14.32 -7.31
C SER A 338 2.74 -14.83 -6.77
N LEU A 339 3.11 -14.39 -5.57
CA LEU A 339 4.19 -14.96 -4.79
C LEU A 339 3.66 -16.12 -3.96
N GLU A 340 4.44 -17.18 -3.81
CA GLU A 340 4.09 -18.35 -3.00
C GLU A 340 5.05 -18.48 -1.82
N ASN A 341 4.59 -19.12 -0.74
CA ASN A 341 5.40 -19.39 0.46
C ASN A 341 6.09 -18.15 1.04
N VAL A 342 5.38 -17.01 1.06
CA VAL A 342 5.93 -15.74 1.55
C VAL A 342 6.14 -15.81 3.06
N LYS A 343 7.38 -15.71 3.49
CA LYS A 343 7.79 -15.70 4.89
C LYS A 343 8.71 -14.53 5.15
N GLY A 344 8.59 -13.93 6.32
CA GLY A 344 9.43 -12.81 6.70
C GLY A 344 9.24 -12.40 8.15
N LYS A 345 10.16 -11.56 8.61
CA LYS A 345 10.14 -10.98 9.95
C LYS A 345 10.33 -9.48 9.82
N ILE A 346 9.30 -8.72 10.20
CA ILE A 346 9.38 -7.27 10.32
C ILE A 346 9.80 -6.93 11.74
N VAL A 347 10.88 -6.19 11.90
CA VAL A 347 11.29 -5.59 13.17
C VAL A 347 10.99 -4.09 13.11
N LEU A 348 10.14 -3.66 14.04
CA LEU A 348 9.78 -2.25 14.22
C LEU A 348 10.65 -1.64 15.31
N ASN A 349 11.36 -0.57 15.02
CA ASN A 349 12.20 0.13 15.97
C ASN A 349 12.05 1.66 15.81
N GLY A 350 10.91 2.17 16.24
CA GLY A 350 10.58 3.59 16.14
C GLY A 350 10.48 4.05 14.69
N GLU A 351 11.44 4.87 14.25
CA GLU A 351 11.53 5.42 12.89
C GLU A 351 12.12 4.43 11.85
N GLN A 352 12.32 3.17 12.25
CA GLN A 352 12.95 2.16 11.41
C GLN A 352 12.09 0.93 11.29
N ILE A 353 11.96 0.41 10.07
CA ILE A 353 11.30 -0.85 9.74
C ILE A 353 12.32 -1.73 9.02
N ASP A 354 12.67 -2.84 9.63
CA ASP A 354 13.58 -3.84 9.08
C ASP A 354 12.77 -5.10 8.73
N LEU A 355 12.65 -5.40 7.45
CA LEU A 355 12.10 -6.63 6.92
C LEU A 355 13.28 -7.53 6.51
N SER A 356 13.90 -8.14 7.51
CA SER A 356 14.92 -9.15 7.32
C SER A 356 14.29 -10.52 7.06
N ASP A 357 15.05 -11.41 6.46
CA ASP A 357 14.66 -12.80 6.18
C ASP A 357 13.39 -12.95 5.34
N LEU A 358 13.07 -11.95 4.49
CA LEU A 358 12.00 -12.09 3.52
C LEU A 358 12.37 -13.14 2.49
N SER A 359 11.56 -14.18 2.39
CA SER A 359 11.69 -15.22 1.38
C SER A 359 10.35 -15.54 0.75
N PHE A 360 10.36 -15.85 -0.54
CA PHE A 360 9.18 -16.27 -1.27
C PHE A 360 9.58 -17.05 -2.53
N ASP A 361 8.62 -17.81 -3.04
CA ASP A 361 8.74 -18.47 -4.32
C ASP A 361 7.99 -17.69 -5.39
N TRP A 362 8.60 -17.56 -6.56
CA TRP A 362 8.00 -16.95 -7.74
C TRP A 362 8.11 -17.91 -8.92
N GLY A 363 7.00 -18.52 -9.31
CA GLY A 363 7.02 -19.66 -10.22
C GLY A 363 7.80 -20.84 -9.60
N SER A 364 8.82 -21.37 -10.31
CA SER A 364 9.71 -22.39 -9.79
C SER A 364 10.91 -21.84 -9.02
N GLY A 365 11.09 -20.52 -8.99
CA GLY A 365 12.26 -19.87 -8.39
C GLY A 365 12.06 -19.50 -6.94
N HIS A 366 13.18 -19.38 -6.23
CA HIS A 366 13.24 -18.95 -4.84
C HIS A 366 13.96 -17.61 -4.71
N VAL A 367 13.36 -16.67 -3.97
CA VAL A 367 13.92 -15.33 -3.71
C VAL A 367 14.12 -15.14 -2.22
N LYS A 368 15.28 -14.62 -1.85
CA LYS A 368 15.60 -14.11 -0.51
C LYS A 368 15.94 -12.63 -0.61
N SER A 369 15.39 -11.84 0.30
CA SER A 369 15.58 -10.39 0.29
C SER A 369 15.55 -9.82 1.70
N SER A 370 16.16 -8.65 1.87
CA SER A 370 16.01 -7.80 3.05
C SER A 370 15.71 -6.38 2.60
N ILE A 371 14.83 -5.71 3.36
CA ILE A 371 14.43 -4.32 3.12
C ILE A 371 14.55 -3.58 4.44
N LEU A 372 15.32 -2.49 4.45
CA LEU A 372 15.46 -1.60 5.58
C LEU A 372 14.94 -0.23 5.19
N LEU A 373 13.91 0.23 5.90
CA LEU A 373 13.39 1.59 5.83
C LEU A 373 13.82 2.33 7.09
N SER A 374 14.32 3.55 6.94
CA SER A 374 14.74 4.39 8.07
C SER A 374 14.25 5.81 7.86
N GLN A 375 14.03 6.55 8.97
CA GLN A 375 13.50 7.91 8.94
C GLN A 375 12.14 7.98 8.19
N ILE A 376 11.25 7.03 8.48
CA ILE A 376 10.00 6.81 7.74
C ILE A 376 9.07 8.03 7.74
N HIS A 377 9.15 8.91 8.74
CA HIS A 377 8.36 10.15 8.86
C HIS A 377 9.08 11.38 8.27
N SER A 378 10.28 11.20 7.69
CA SER A 378 10.98 12.29 7.02
C SER A 378 10.39 12.57 5.63
N THR A 379 10.69 13.71 5.05
CA THR A 379 10.32 14.06 3.68
C THR A 379 11.02 13.18 2.63
N SER A 380 12.08 12.49 3.02
CA SER A 380 12.86 11.60 2.15
C SER A 380 13.36 10.39 2.94
N PRO A 381 12.48 9.41 3.24
CA PRO A 381 12.85 8.18 3.91
C PRO A 381 14.02 7.47 3.22
N LEU A 382 14.90 6.88 4.01
CA LEU A 382 16.01 6.08 3.49
C LEU A 382 15.55 4.65 3.25
N VAL A 383 15.93 4.09 2.10
CA VAL A 383 15.57 2.75 1.67
C VAL A 383 16.83 1.98 1.32
N ARG A 384 17.01 0.81 1.92
CA ARG A 384 18.03 -0.17 1.53
C ARG A 384 17.36 -1.46 1.18
N ILE A 385 17.64 -1.98 -0.01
CA ILE A 385 17.08 -3.22 -0.51
C ILE A 385 18.22 -4.11 -0.98
N GLN A 386 18.26 -5.34 -0.51
CA GLN A 386 19.24 -6.33 -0.91
C GLN A 386 18.53 -7.66 -1.14
N GLY A 387 18.95 -8.43 -2.13
CA GLY A 387 18.35 -9.73 -2.36
C GLY A 387 19.03 -10.52 -3.47
N GLU A 388 18.67 -11.79 -3.51
CA GLU A 388 19.03 -12.73 -4.57
C GLU A 388 17.86 -13.65 -4.89
N GLY A 389 17.81 -14.11 -6.13
CA GLY A 389 16.81 -15.07 -6.55
C GLY A 389 17.37 -15.99 -7.63
N ASN A 390 16.98 -17.24 -7.60
CA ASN A 390 17.40 -18.27 -8.55
C ASN A 390 16.32 -19.33 -8.72
N GLY A 391 16.51 -20.24 -9.70
CA GLY A 391 15.61 -21.36 -9.95
C GLY A 391 14.33 -20.98 -10.72
N PHE A 392 14.19 -19.75 -11.21
CA PHE A 392 13.13 -19.37 -12.13
C PHE A 392 13.65 -19.28 -13.57
N THR A 393 12.75 -19.29 -14.54
CA THR A 393 13.09 -19.20 -15.96
C THR A 393 12.65 -17.86 -16.55
N LEU A 394 13.31 -17.44 -17.62
CA LEU A 394 12.90 -16.27 -18.40
C LEU A 394 11.45 -16.40 -18.89
N GLU A 395 11.03 -17.62 -19.27
CA GLU A 395 9.67 -17.95 -19.64
C GLU A 395 8.65 -17.52 -18.55
N GLN A 396 8.90 -17.88 -17.30
CA GLN A 396 8.01 -17.53 -16.18
C GLN A 396 7.96 -16.03 -15.92
N LEU A 397 9.08 -15.34 -15.98
CA LEU A 397 9.14 -13.88 -15.77
C LEU A 397 8.34 -13.11 -16.83
N ILE A 398 8.43 -13.53 -18.09
CA ILE A 398 7.78 -12.84 -19.22
C ILE A 398 6.31 -13.26 -19.32
N SER A 399 5.98 -14.55 -19.10
CA SER A 399 4.60 -15.05 -19.17
C SER A 399 3.69 -14.44 -18.13
N ALA A 400 4.24 -14.01 -16.97
CA ALA A 400 3.50 -13.27 -15.96
C ALA A 400 2.93 -11.94 -16.50
N GLY A 401 3.66 -11.26 -17.42
CA GLY A 401 3.21 -10.04 -18.07
C GLY A 401 2.54 -10.25 -19.44
N ASN A 402 2.84 -11.36 -20.11
CA ASN A 402 2.31 -11.69 -21.44
C ASN A 402 2.09 -13.20 -21.59
N PRO A 403 0.87 -13.71 -21.33
CA PRO A 403 0.54 -15.13 -21.42
C PRO A 403 0.74 -15.76 -22.80
N ASN A 404 0.83 -14.95 -23.85
CA ASN A 404 1.06 -15.39 -25.23
C ASN A 404 2.54 -15.43 -25.61
N SER A 405 3.46 -15.18 -24.67
CA SER A 405 4.89 -15.26 -24.93
C SER A 405 5.28 -16.69 -25.29
N LYS A 406 5.97 -16.85 -26.41
CA LYS A 406 6.50 -18.15 -26.86
C LYS A 406 8.02 -18.19 -26.61
N ILE A 407 8.40 -18.01 -25.35
CA ILE A 407 9.74 -18.25 -24.85
C ILE A 407 9.68 -19.52 -24.02
N SER A 408 10.69 -20.38 -24.14
CA SER A 408 10.82 -21.56 -23.28
C SER A 408 12.23 -21.66 -22.71
N GLY A 409 12.32 -22.04 -21.43
CA GLY A 409 13.58 -22.16 -20.70
C GLY A 409 14.17 -20.84 -20.25
N GLY A 410 15.51 -20.75 -20.22
CA GLY A 410 16.26 -19.59 -19.76
C GLY A 410 16.39 -19.51 -18.25
N ASP A 411 17.18 -20.43 -17.65
CA ASP A 411 17.48 -20.40 -16.21
C ASP A 411 17.99 -19.02 -15.81
N THR A 412 17.27 -18.38 -14.91
CA THR A 412 17.49 -17.00 -14.52
C THR A 412 17.94 -16.89 -13.09
N ARG A 413 18.96 -16.07 -12.85
CA ARG A 413 19.43 -15.67 -11.54
C ARG A 413 19.50 -14.16 -11.47
N VAL A 414 19.09 -13.59 -10.34
CA VAL A 414 19.16 -12.16 -10.05
C VAL A 414 19.80 -11.92 -8.71
N ALA A 415 20.58 -10.86 -8.57
CA ALA A 415 21.01 -10.33 -7.29
C ALA A 415 21.09 -8.81 -7.36
N PHE A 416 20.83 -8.16 -6.25
CA PHE A 416 20.86 -6.70 -6.14
C PHE A 416 21.20 -6.25 -4.74
N SER A 417 21.84 -5.07 -4.66
CA SER A 417 22.09 -4.34 -3.42
C SER A 417 22.01 -2.85 -3.74
N ILE A 418 20.94 -2.21 -3.28
CA ILE A 418 20.59 -0.84 -3.64
C ILE A 418 20.27 -0.06 -2.38
N VAL A 419 20.81 1.15 -2.28
CA VAL A 419 20.47 2.17 -1.29
C VAL A 419 19.86 3.36 -2.01
N SER A 420 18.85 3.97 -1.40
CA SER A 420 18.17 5.12 -1.99
C SER A 420 17.47 5.95 -0.91
N ALA A 421 16.83 7.05 -1.34
CA ALA A 421 16.02 7.90 -0.49
C ALA A 421 14.86 8.50 -1.30
N GLY A 422 13.66 8.51 -0.73
CA GLY A 422 12.51 9.12 -1.40
C GLY A 422 11.19 8.71 -0.79
N SER A 423 10.18 9.52 -1.05
CA SER A 423 8.80 9.27 -0.61
C SER A 423 7.89 8.73 -1.71
N SER A 424 8.39 8.49 -2.93
CA SER A 424 7.68 7.84 -4.03
C SER A 424 8.58 6.84 -4.73
N LEU A 425 8.01 5.89 -5.51
CA LEU A 425 8.80 4.93 -6.28
C LEU A 425 9.72 5.62 -7.28
N HIS A 426 9.25 6.69 -7.94
CA HIS A 426 10.06 7.48 -8.85
C HIS A 426 11.25 8.15 -8.13
N GLN A 427 11.03 8.76 -6.96
CA GLN A 427 12.12 9.35 -6.18
C GLN A 427 13.14 8.30 -5.72
N ILE A 428 12.66 7.12 -5.28
CA ILE A 428 13.53 6.00 -4.89
C ILE A 428 14.35 5.53 -6.08
N ALA A 429 13.75 5.33 -7.25
CA ALA A 429 14.46 4.95 -8.46
C ALA A 429 15.49 6.01 -8.88
N SER A 430 15.09 7.29 -8.91
CA SER A 430 15.93 8.41 -9.35
C SER A 430 17.16 8.67 -8.48
N ARG A 431 17.19 8.17 -7.24
CA ARG A 431 18.31 8.33 -6.29
C ARG A 431 19.01 7.01 -5.98
N ALA A 432 18.65 5.94 -6.69
CA ALA A 432 19.20 4.62 -6.46
C ALA A 432 20.72 4.62 -6.65
N SER A 433 21.44 4.04 -5.69
CA SER A 433 22.87 3.79 -5.76
C SER A 433 23.15 2.37 -5.31
N GLY A 434 24.08 1.69 -5.98
CA GLY A 434 24.37 0.29 -5.74
C GLY A 434 24.50 -0.51 -7.03
N ARG A 435 24.09 -1.76 -7.02
CA ARG A 435 24.28 -2.66 -8.16
C ARG A 435 23.18 -3.71 -8.23
N ALA A 436 22.87 -4.12 -9.45
CA ALA A 436 22.04 -5.27 -9.73
C ALA A 436 22.63 -6.06 -10.88
N GLN A 437 22.43 -7.37 -10.85
CA GLN A 437 22.80 -8.26 -11.95
C GLN A 437 21.69 -9.27 -12.19
N ILE A 438 21.40 -9.49 -13.46
CA ILE A 438 20.56 -10.59 -13.92
C ILE A 438 21.35 -11.43 -14.93
N THR A 439 21.25 -12.73 -14.83
CA THR A 439 21.77 -13.66 -15.82
C THR A 439 20.65 -14.58 -16.31
N VAL A 440 20.68 -14.89 -17.60
CA VAL A 440 19.74 -15.81 -18.23
C VAL A 440 20.55 -16.86 -18.96
N GLY A 441 20.26 -18.12 -18.70
CA GLY A 441 20.83 -19.28 -19.39
C GLY A 441 20.14 -19.56 -20.73
N PRO A 442 20.37 -20.77 -21.30
CA PRO A 442 19.80 -21.10 -22.60
C PRO A 442 18.27 -21.03 -22.65
N ALA A 443 17.75 -20.33 -23.67
CA ALA A 443 16.32 -20.15 -23.90
C ALA A 443 15.99 -20.25 -25.39
N HIS A 444 14.79 -20.75 -25.71
CA HIS A 444 14.26 -20.77 -27.07
C HIS A 444 13.23 -19.66 -27.23
N ILE A 445 13.39 -18.84 -28.25
CA ILE A 445 12.48 -17.75 -28.60
C ILE A 445 11.81 -18.08 -29.94
N ALA A 446 10.50 -18.28 -29.93
CA ALA A 446 9.76 -18.55 -31.17
C ALA A 446 9.44 -17.22 -31.89
N LYS A 447 9.37 -17.29 -33.23
CA LYS A 447 9.14 -16.15 -34.16
C LYS A 447 7.92 -15.27 -33.76
N ASN A 448 6.86 -15.88 -33.27
CA ASN A 448 5.61 -15.15 -32.94
C ASN A 448 5.67 -14.37 -31.62
N PHE A 449 6.67 -14.58 -30.76
CA PHE A 449 6.94 -13.72 -29.60
C PHE A 449 7.35 -12.32 -30.05
N LEU A 450 7.97 -12.26 -31.19
CA LEU A 450 8.50 -11.06 -31.80
C LEU A 450 7.38 -10.15 -32.38
N ASN A 451 6.17 -10.68 -32.62
CA ASN A 451 5.06 -9.93 -33.21
C ASN A 451 4.11 -9.24 -32.21
N ALA A 452 4.16 -9.53 -30.91
CA ALA A 452 3.19 -9.03 -29.92
C ALA A 452 3.70 -7.95 -28.94
N GLY A 453 4.90 -7.53 -29.07
CA GLY A 453 5.69 -6.59 -28.24
C GLY A 453 7.16 -6.72 -28.61
N GLY A 454 7.45 -7.58 -29.55
CA GLY A 454 8.71 -8.05 -29.98
C GLY A 454 9.12 -7.60 -31.38
N ASP A 455 8.43 -6.65 -31.98
CA ASP A 455 8.96 -5.89 -33.12
C ASP A 455 10.38 -5.35 -32.84
N PHE A 456 10.71 -5.20 -31.57
CA PHE A 456 12.03 -4.78 -31.12
C PHE A 456 13.15 -5.73 -31.56
N PHE A 457 13.10 -7.02 -31.18
CA PHE A 457 14.20 -7.96 -31.54
C PHE A 457 14.19 -8.34 -33.01
N VAL A 458 13.03 -8.44 -33.64
CA VAL A 458 12.94 -8.65 -35.10
C VAL A 458 13.40 -7.42 -35.84
N SER A 459 12.95 -6.24 -35.50
CA SER A 459 13.38 -4.98 -36.11
C SER A 459 14.88 -4.74 -35.90
N LEU A 460 15.41 -5.13 -34.74
CA LEU A 460 16.83 -5.13 -34.47
C LEU A 460 17.57 -6.09 -35.40
N LEU A 461 17.15 -7.35 -35.50
CA LEU A 461 17.78 -8.35 -36.36
C LEU A 461 17.61 -8.01 -37.82
N ASP A 462 16.47 -7.48 -38.25
CA ASP A 462 16.22 -7.04 -39.63
C ASP A 462 16.98 -5.76 -39.98
N ALA A 463 17.15 -4.84 -39.00
CA ALA A 463 18.00 -3.66 -39.18
C ALA A 463 19.50 -4.01 -39.31
N ILE A 464 19.92 -5.08 -38.60
CA ILE A 464 21.32 -5.57 -38.68
C ILE A 464 21.60 -6.30 -40.00
N ASN A 465 20.69 -7.12 -40.47
CA ASN A 465 20.84 -7.87 -41.71
C ASN A 465 19.49 -8.02 -42.44
N PRO A 466 19.11 -7.07 -43.30
CA PRO A 466 17.85 -7.09 -44.04
C PRO A 466 17.74 -8.23 -45.05
N MET A 467 18.85 -8.85 -45.43
CA MET A 467 18.91 -10.01 -46.38
C MET A 467 18.97 -11.37 -45.65
N ARG A 468 18.85 -11.40 -44.31
CA ARG A 468 18.94 -12.65 -43.56
C ARG A 468 17.82 -13.62 -43.91
N LYS A 469 18.15 -14.91 -43.92
CA LYS A 469 17.14 -15.97 -43.96
C LYS A 469 16.25 -15.88 -42.72
N GLN A 470 14.97 -15.78 -42.89
CA GLN A 470 14.01 -15.82 -41.77
C GLN A 470 13.96 -17.26 -41.25
N PHE A 471 14.07 -17.40 -39.92
CA PHE A 471 13.99 -18.70 -39.23
C PHE A 471 12.87 -18.68 -38.21
N ASP A 472 12.31 -19.85 -37.95
CA ASP A 472 11.13 -19.97 -37.08
C ASP A 472 11.47 -19.91 -35.57
N GLN A 473 12.74 -20.09 -35.22
CA GLN A 473 13.20 -20.04 -33.81
C GLN A 473 14.62 -19.47 -33.75
N SER A 474 14.94 -18.82 -32.63
CA SER A 474 16.29 -18.40 -32.25
C SER A 474 16.63 -18.94 -30.86
N VAL A 475 17.85 -19.39 -30.67
CA VAL A 475 18.36 -19.88 -29.39
C VAL A 475 19.18 -18.78 -28.72
N VAL A 476 18.77 -18.34 -27.57
CA VAL A 476 19.58 -17.54 -26.66
C VAL A 476 20.53 -18.49 -25.97
N GLU A 477 21.83 -18.30 -26.07
CA GLU A 477 22.81 -19.09 -25.33
C GLU A 477 23.01 -18.54 -23.91
N CYS A 478 23.05 -17.20 -23.79
CA CYS A 478 23.08 -16.48 -22.52
C CYS A 478 22.67 -15.02 -22.69
N ALA A 479 22.21 -14.41 -21.60
CA ALA A 479 22.14 -12.96 -21.44
C ALA A 479 22.63 -12.57 -20.04
N VAL A 480 23.35 -11.46 -19.95
CA VAL A 480 23.85 -10.89 -18.69
C VAL A 480 23.66 -9.39 -18.74
N ALA A 481 23.07 -8.83 -17.69
CA ALA A 481 23.02 -7.39 -17.47
C ALA A 481 23.51 -7.08 -16.06
N TYR A 482 24.65 -6.40 -15.98
CA TYR A 482 25.17 -5.82 -14.76
C TYR A 482 24.92 -4.32 -14.77
N LEU A 483 24.24 -3.82 -13.75
CA LEU A 483 23.74 -2.45 -13.65
C LEU A 483 24.32 -1.76 -12.41
N PRO A 484 25.40 -0.99 -12.54
CA PRO A 484 25.95 -0.15 -11.48
C PRO A 484 25.18 1.17 -11.41
N PHE A 485 24.37 1.35 -10.37
CA PHE A 485 23.58 2.56 -10.14
C PHE A 485 24.40 3.61 -9.38
N GLN A 486 24.39 4.84 -9.86
CA GLN A 486 24.97 6.00 -9.19
C GLN A 486 23.95 7.15 -9.24
N ASN A 487 23.25 7.42 -8.14
CA ASN A 487 22.21 8.45 -8.07
C ASN A 487 21.19 8.36 -9.23
N GLY A 488 20.66 7.16 -9.45
CA GLY A 488 19.69 6.89 -10.50
C GLY A 488 20.24 6.79 -11.92
N VAL A 489 21.54 6.94 -12.11
CA VAL A 489 22.16 6.79 -13.43
C VAL A 489 22.96 5.50 -13.50
N VAL A 490 22.76 4.74 -14.57
CA VAL A 490 23.55 3.55 -14.91
C VAL A 490 24.36 3.86 -16.16
N ASN A 491 25.68 3.86 -16.02
CA ASN A 491 26.59 3.92 -17.16
C ASN A 491 26.93 2.51 -17.59
N ILE A 492 26.53 2.15 -18.80
CA ILE A 492 26.69 0.83 -19.40
C ILE A 492 27.88 0.89 -20.34
N ALA A 493 28.96 0.21 -19.98
CA ALA A 493 30.17 0.05 -20.77
C ALA A 493 30.46 -1.45 -20.84
N ASP A 494 29.90 -2.13 -21.86
CA ASP A 494 29.99 -3.58 -22.06
C ASP A 494 29.46 -4.44 -20.88
N SER A 495 28.70 -3.83 -19.97
CA SER A 495 28.11 -4.50 -18.81
C SER A 495 26.75 -5.16 -19.12
N ILE A 496 26.27 -5.07 -20.36
CA ILE A 496 25.14 -5.84 -20.88
C ILE A 496 25.61 -6.64 -22.10
N GLY A 497 25.53 -7.96 -21.98
CA GLY A 497 25.90 -8.92 -23.01
C GLY A 497 24.78 -9.90 -23.31
N PHE A 498 24.54 -10.17 -24.57
CA PHE A 498 23.53 -11.09 -25.06
C PHE A 498 24.13 -11.95 -26.20
N LYS A 499 23.93 -13.25 -26.12
CA LYS A 499 24.52 -14.20 -27.04
C LYS A 499 23.44 -15.15 -27.54
N THR A 500 23.35 -15.28 -28.84
CA THR A 500 22.49 -16.25 -29.51
C THR A 500 23.33 -17.26 -30.29
N ASP A 501 22.65 -18.24 -30.86
CA ASP A 501 23.26 -19.18 -31.81
C ASP A 501 23.94 -18.49 -33.01
N ARG A 502 23.67 -17.19 -33.27
CA ARG A 502 24.11 -16.44 -34.45
C ARG A 502 24.80 -15.13 -34.16
N LEU A 503 24.42 -14.44 -33.10
CA LEU A 503 24.88 -13.09 -32.79
C LEU A 503 25.45 -13.04 -31.38
N ASP A 504 26.54 -12.30 -31.25
CA ASP A 504 27.04 -11.75 -30.01
C ASP A 504 26.68 -10.28 -29.99
N ILE A 505 26.01 -9.80 -28.94
CA ILE A 505 25.53 -8.42 -28.80
C ILE A 505 26.04 -7.84 -27.48
N THR A 506 26.65 -6.66 -27.54
CA THR A 506 26.94 -5.83 -26.38
C THR A 506 26.19 -4.51 -26.47
N LEU A 507 25.86 -3.94 -25.32
CA LEU A 507 25.23 -2.63 -25.23
C LEU A 507 26.13 -1.67 -24.46
N SER A 508 26.20 -0.41 -24.95
CA SER A 508 26.90 0.67 -24.25
C SER A 508 26.07 1.95 -24.28
N GLY A 509 26.14 2.76 -23.21
CA GLY A 509 25.38 3.99 -23.12
C GLY A 509 24.91 4.29 -21.72
N THR A 510 23.72 4.88 -21.60
CA THR A 510 23.19 5.31 -20.30
C THR A 510 21.71 4.94 -20.14
N LEU A 511 21.37 4.55 -18.91
CA LEU A 511 20.01 4.50 -18.41
C LEU A 511 19.92 5.52 -17.26
N ASN A 512 19.02 6.50 -17.38
CA ASN A 512 18.86 7.55 -16.39
C ASN A 512 17.47 7.47 -15.76
N LEU A 513 17.38 7.00 -14.50
CA LEU A 513 16.13 6.85 -13.78
C LEU A 513 15.55 8.18 -13.25
N ASN A 514 16.29 9.30 -13.33
CA ASN A 514 15.77 10.61 -12.95
C ASN A 514 14.70 11.13 -13.92
N ASN A 515 14.85 10.82 -15.19
CA ASN A 515 13.89 11.14 -16.25
C ASN A 515 13.44 9.91 -17.02
N GLU A 516 13.87 8.73 -16.53
CA GLU A 516 13.62 7.40 -17.10
C GLU A 516 14.04 7.24 -18.56
N ALA A 517 15.02 8.02 -18.97
CA ALA A 517 15.54 8.00 -20.34
C ALA A 517 16.48 6.82 -20.58
N ILE A 518 16.31 6.18 -21.72
CA ILE A 518 17.17 5.12 -22.26
C ILE A 518 17.94 5.69 -23.44
N ASN A 519 19.25 5.49 -23.47
CA ASN A 519 20.11 5.84 -24.59
C ASN A 519 21.26 4.83 -24.69
N LEU A 520 21.01 3.72 -25.39
CA LEU A 520 21.96 2.61 -25.50
C LEU A 520 22.28 2.34 -26.98
N ASP A 521 23.55 2.33 -27.30
CA ASP A 521 24.08 1.85 -28.56
C ASP A 521 24.17 0.33 -28.53
N ILE A 522 23.78 -0.31 -29.63
CA ILE A 522 23.77 -1.76 -29.80
C ILE A 522 24.91 -2.16 -30.75
N TYR A 523 25.76 -3.08 -30.30
CA TYR A 523 26.93 -3.57 -31.02
C TYR A 523 26.77 -5.07 -31.31
N PRO A 524 26.13 -5.44 -32.43
CA PRO A 524 26.00 -6.82 -32.85
C PRO A 524 27.25 -7.29 -33.60
N LYS A 525 27.62 -8.56 -33.35
CA LYS A 525 28.69 -9.28 -34.06
C LYS A 525 28.15 -10.63 -34.50
N GLU A 526 28.22 -10.93 -35.80
CA GLU A 526 27.83 -12.24 -36.33
C GLU A 526 28.87 -13.32 -36.02
N LYS A 527 28.40 -14.52 -35.62
CA LYS A 527 29.24 -15.68 -35.28
C LYS A 527 29.71 -16.48 -36.51
N SER A 528 28.89 -16.52 -37.55
CA SER A 528 29.19 -17.26 -38.78
C SER A 528 28.48 -16.63 -39.98
N GLY A 529 29.22 -16.39 -41.06
CA GLY A 529 28.71 -15.84 -42.30
C GLY A 529 29.76 -14.97 -42.99
N LEU A 530 29.61 -14.73 -44.30
CA LEU A 530 30.33 -13.68 -44.97
C LEU A 530 29.85 -12.34 -44.35
N THR A 531 30.66 -11.80 -43.47
CA THR A 531 30.46 -10.42 -43.04
C THR A 531 30.58 -9.53 -44.24
N THR A 532 29.57 -8.72 -44.50
CA THR A 532 29.60 -7.75 -45.62
C THR A 532 30.68 -6.68 -45.45
N GLY A 533 31.58 -6.82 -44.47
CA GLY A 533 32.61 -5.85 -44.11
C GLY A 533 32.08 -4.52 -43.57
N VAL A 534 30.78 -4.43 -43.34
CA VAL A 534 30.16 -3.25 -42.79
C VAL A 534 30.18 -3.39 -41.26
N ASN A 535 30.88 -2.48 -40.59
CA ASN A 535 30.83 -2.37 -39.16
C ASN A 535 29.44 -1.85 -38.75
N LEU A 536 28.57 -2.77 -38.36
CA LEU A 536 27.19 -2.47 -37.92
C LEU A 536 27.11 -1.97 -36.46
N GLY A 537 28.28 -1.88 -35.80
CA GLY A 537 28.37 -1.45 -34.41
C GLY A 537 27.87 -0.01 -34.22
N GLY A 538 26.91 0.18 -33.32
CA GLY A 538 26.38 1.48 -33.00
C GLY A 538 25.44 2.10 -34.04
N LEU A 539 25.04 1.36 -35.11
CA LEU A 539 24.05 1.84 -36.08
C LEU A 539 22.64 1.93 -35.48
N VAL A 540 22.30 1.03 -34.58
CA VAL A 540 21.00 0.95 -33.95
C VAL A 540 21.12 1.35 -32.47
N LYS A 541 20.21 2.18 -32.03
CA LYS A 541 20.09 2.61 -30.64
C LYS A 541 18.79 2.14 -30.05
N LEU A 542 18.82 1.74 -28.78
CA LEU A 542 17.66 1.69 -27.91
C LEU A 542 17.55 3.05 -27.22
N GLN A 543 16.47 3.76 -27.49
CA GLN A 543 16.24 5.11 -26.97
C GLN A 543 14.78 5.31 -26.54
N GLY A 544 14.48 6.45 -25.94
CA GLY A 544 13.15 6.78 -25.42
C GLY A 544 13.12 6.75 -23.91
N THR A 545 12.00 6.31 -23.33
CA THR A 545 11.82 6.19 -21.89
C THR A 545 11.52 4.74 -21.49
N LEU A 546 11.58 4.43 -20.19
CA LEU A 546 11.18 3.11 -19.67
C LEU A 546 9.71 2.78 -19.98
N GLU A 547 8.84 3.78 -20.00
CA GLU A 547 7.40 3.61 -20.36
C GLU A 547 7.23 3.40 -21.88
N HIS A 548 8.08 4.04 -22.69
CA HIS A 548 8.02 4.00 -24.16
C HIS A 548 9.42 3.80 -24.76
N PRO A 549 10.01 2.58 -24.62
CA PRO A 549 11.28 2.27 -25.27
C PRO A 549 11.09 2.14 -26.78
N GLY A 550 12.05 2.63 -27.54
CA GLY A 550 12.01 2.59 -29.00
C GLY A 550 13.38 2.37 -29.63
N LEU A 551 13.38 1.85 -30.84
CA LEU A 551 14.60 1.75 -31.66
C LEU A 551 14.77 3.00 -32.48
N GLY A 552 16.01 3.48 -32.55
CA GLY A 552 16.43 4.59 -33.40
C GLY A 552 17.68 4.27 -34.18
N VAL A 553 17.91 5.05 -35.23
CA VAL A 553 19.14 4.97 -36.03
C VAL A 553 20.15 5.99 -35.52
N ASN A 554 21.35 5.54 -35.21
CA ASN A 554 22.44 6.42 -34.85
C ASN A 554 23.04 7.07 -36.11
N LYS A 555 22.73 8.33 -36.35
CA LYS A 555 23.21 9.09 -37.54
C LYS A 555 24.75 9.12 -37.64
N VAL A 556 25.46 9.16 -36.52
CA VAL A 556 26.94 9.14 -36.50
C VAL A 556 27.46 7.75 -36.86
N GLY A 557 26.81 6.68 -36.39
CA GLY A 557 27.14 5.30 -36.77
C GLY A 557 26.96 5.05 -38.26
N VAL A 558 25.91 5.61 -38.88
CA VAL A 558 25.69 5.54 -40.35
C VAL A 558 26.83 6.21 -41.13
N LEU A 559 27.27 7.39 -40.69
CA LEU A 559 28.39 8.09 -41.32
C LEU A 559 29.70 7.28 -41.23
N ASN A 560 30.00 6.72 -40.06
CA ASN A 560 31.21 5.90 -39.88
C ASN A 560 31.16 4.63 -40.70
N SER A 561 29.99 4.00 -40.82
CA SER A 561 29.81 2.82 -41.68
C SER A 561 29.95 3.15 -43.18
N ALA A 562 29.42 4.28 -43.61
CA ALA A 562 29.57 4.74 -44.98
C ALA A 562 31.04 5.03 -45.34
N VAL A 563 31.80 5.60 -44.38
CA VAL A 563 33.26 5.83 -44.57
C VAL A 563 34.02 4.51 -44.66
N SER A 564 33.69 3.51 -43.79
CA SER A 564 34.38 2.20 -43.85
C SER A 564 34.05 1.44 -45.12
N VAL A 565 32.84 1.50 -45.64
CA VAL A 565 32.47 0.93 -46.95
C VAL A 565 33.20 1.65 -48.07
N GLY A 566 33.24 3.00 -48.04
CA GLY A 566 33.99 3.78 -49.04
C GLY A 566 35.47 3.44 -49.10
N LEU A 567 36.12 3.30 -47.94
CA LEU A 567 37.53 2.88 -47.87
C LEU A 567 37.73 1.43 -48.34
N GLY A 568 36.77 0.52 -48.05
CA GLY A 568 36.80 -0.86 -48.56
C GLY A 568 36.80 -0.95 -50.06
N PHE A 569 36.02 -0.12 -50.73
CA PHE A 569 36.05 -0.04 -52.22
C PHE A 569 37.35 0.53 -52.77
N LEU A 570 37.89 1.56 -52.11
CA LEU A 570 39.18 2.20 -52.57
C LEU A 570 40.38 1.30 -52.36
N THR A 571 40.37 0.41 -51.38
CA THR A 571 41.48 -0.51 -51.09
C THR A 571 41.31 -1.89 -51.74
N GLY A 572 40.35 -2.06 -52.67
CA GLY A 572 40.08 -3.33 -53.32
C GLY A 572 39.68 -4.47 -52.38
N GLY A 573 39.08 -4.14 -51.28
CA GLY A 573 38.62 -5.11 -50.28
C GLY A 573 39.65 -5.47 -49.19
N ALA A 574 40.88 -4.97 -49.27
CA ALA A 574 41.95 -5.32 -48.33
C ALA A 574 41.62 -4.86 -46.89
N SER A 575 40.98 -3.72 -46.72
CA SER A 575 40.53 -3.22 -45.41
C SER A 575 39.39 -4.08 -44.81
N ILE A 576 38.52 -4.61 -45.67
CA ILE A 576 37.43 -5.53 -45.27
C ILE A 576 38.02 -6.85 -44.76
N LEU A 577 39.08 -7.38 -45.45
CA LEU A 577 39.76 -8.60 -45.03
C LEU A 577 40.54 -8.40 -43.71
N ALA A 578 41.17 -7.23 -43.51
CA ALA A 578 41.88 -6.91 -42.27
C ALA A 578 40.95 -6.74 -41.05
N GLU A 579 39.81 -6.08 -41.22
CA GLU A 579 38.80 -5.97 -40.17
C GLU A 579 38.17 -7.32 -39.84
N ASN A 580 37.88 -8.15 -40.83
CA ASN A 580 37.39 -9.50 -40.63
C ASN A 580 38.42 -10.37 -39.90
N ALA A 581 39.70 -10.31 -40.25
CA ALA A 581 40.76 -11.04 -39.54
C ALA A 581 40.90 -10.59 -38.08
N LYS A 582 40.81 -9.29 -37.80
CA LYS A 582 40.81 -8.73 -36.45
C LYS A 582 39.54 -9.12 -35.67
N SER A 583 38.38 -9.12 -36.31
CA SER A 583 37.09 -9.52 -35.74
C SER A 583 37.05 -11.01 -35.36
N ILE A 584 37.65 -11.88 -36.17
CA ILE A 584 37.75 -13.33 -35.91
C ILE A 584 38.76 -13.63 -34.78
N ALA A 585 39.85 -12.83 -34.69
CA ALA A 585 40.91 -13.02 -33.71
C ALA A 585 40.47 -12.67 -32.27
N THR A 586 39.48 -11.80 -32.10
CA THR A 586 38.92 -11.45 -30.79
C THR A 586 37.67 -12.28 -30.50
N LYS A 587 37.82 -13.45 -29.87
CA LYS A 587 36.73 -14.23 -29.26
C LYS A 587 36.27 -13.50 -27.98
N SER A 588 35.60 -12.37 -28.12
CA SER A 588 34.95 -11.74 -26.98
C SER A 588 33.65 -12.50 -26.68
N ASP A 589 33.51 -13.04 -25.47
CA ASP A 589 32.24 -13.60 -25.00
C ASP A 589 31.48 -12.49 -24.27
N PRO A 590 30.39 -11.93 -24.86
CA PRO A 590 29.67 -10.80 -24.28
C PRO A 590 29.09 -11.08 -22.89
N CYS A 591 28.63 -12.30 -22.65
CA CYS A 591 28.11 -12.68 -21.34
C CYS A 591 29.22 -12.75 -20.29
N LYS A 592 30.39 -13.29 -20.67
CA LYS A 592 31.54 -13.36 -19.79
C LYS A 592 32.10 -11.97 -19.44
N THR A 593 32.12 -11.08 -20.45
CA THR A 593 32.58 -9.69 -20.26
C THR A 593 31.64 -8.92 -19.33
N ALA A 594 30.33 -9.09 -19.47
CA ALA A 594 29.33 -8.40 -18.69
C ALA A 594 29.14 -8.99 -17.27
N PHE A 595 29.59 -10.24 -17.05
CA PHE A 595 29.36 -10.93 -15.79
C PHE A 595 30.31 -10.45 -14.67
N HIS A 596 29.75 -10.18 -13.51
CA HIS A 596 30.46 -9.92 -12.25
C HIS A 596 30.21 -11.02 -11.24
N PRO A 597 31.18 -11.35 -10.36
CA PRO A 597 30.98 -12.34 -9.31
C PRO A 597 29.79 -11.99 -8.41
N TRP A 598 28.95 -12.97 -8.10
CA TRP A 598 27.72 -12.76 -7.34
C TRP A 598 27.94 -12.18 -5.95
N ASP A 599 29.02 -12.55 -5.29
CA ASP A 599 29.39 -12.03 -3.99
C ASP A 599 29.81 -10.56 -4.03
N GLU A 600 30.23 -10.04 -5.17
CA GLU A 600 30.46 -8.60 -5.35
C GLU A 600 29.15 -7.82 -5.45
N ILE A 601 28.06 -8.44 -5.92
CA ILE A 601 26.75 -7.79 -6.03
C ILE A 601 26.12 -7.64 -4.66
N THR A 602 26.17 -8.67 -3.82
CA THR A 602 25.49 -8.74 -2.52
C THR A 602 26.32 -8.18 -1.37
N LYS A 603 27.64 -8.10 -1.48
CA LYS A 603 28.50 -7.42 -0.47
C LYS A 603 28.31 -5.90 -0.53
N GLN A 604 28.08 -5.29 0.63
CA GLN A 604 28.06 -3.84 0.82
C GLN A 604 29.46 -3.28 0.95
#